data_4347fb37b5ff31a10c6bd8c35102bb9e
#
_entry.id   4347fb37b5ff31a10c6bd8c35102bb9e
#
_cell.length_a   1.000
_cell.length_b   1.000
_cell.length_c   1.000
_cell.angle_alpha   90.00
_cell.angle_beta   90.00
_cell.angle_gamma   90.00
#
_symmetry.space_group_name_H-M   'P 1'
#
loop_
_entity.id
_entity.type
_entity.pdbx_description
1 polymer ?
#
loop_
_entity_poly.entity_id
_entity_poly.type
_entity_poly.pdbx_seq_one_letter_code
_entity_poly.pdbx_strand_id
1 'polypeptide(L)'
;MPDALPSLYDAPPSDLPLPDGEPAYRRGQLAEWLYRHGAATFEAMTSLPAGLRSSLAERYRISPFDTVQRFPSKDGSVRYLFGLPDGRRTEAVYMPYADRTTVCVSSMVGCPAGCAFCATGALGFGRNLTPGEIVGQVLVVAAEEGVAPRSIRNVVLMGMGEALLNYDHAVRAIRTLIAPEGLDLSPRRITLSTVGLPGRIRRLAGEALPLVLALSLHAPDDDTRRAIIPTAHAHPISEIVAAVRAYQEATGRRVTIEYTLLRGVNDDPERARALAELLRGLKVHVNLIPFNPWPGSGFKASSAAATERFRAELERRRVPVSVRFSRGRDAGGACGQLALSEGAADAVGTPSRVPLRLPEYRP
;
A
#
# COMPACT_ATOMS: atom_id res chain seq x y z
N MET A 1 -10.48 27.31 -1.88
CA MET A 1 -9.19 27.44 -2.58
C MET A 1 -9.46 27.23 -4.06
N PRO A 2 -8.82 27.93 -5.00
CA PRO A 2 -8.96 27.55 -6.41
C PRO A 2 -8.57 26.08 -6.53
N ASP A 3 -9.35 25.34 -7.33
CA ASP A 3 -9.09 23.92 -7.55
C ASP A 3 -7.66 23.75 -8.07
N ALA A 4 -6.87 22.94 -7.41
CA ALA A 4 -5.51 22.65 -7.86
C ALA A 4 -5.56 21.97 -9.24
N LEU A 5 -4.62 22.29 -10.12
CA LEU A 5 -4.53 21.65 -11.43
C LEU A 5 -4.45 20.11 -11.28
N PRO A 6 -5.13 19.35 -12.15
CA PRO A 6 -5.08 17.88 -12.10
C PRO A 6 -3.65 17.40 -12.42
N SER A 7 -3.25 16.29 -11.79
CA SER A 7 -1.94 15.67 -12.07
C SER A 7 -2.00 14.84 -13.35
N LEU A 8 -0.93 14.90 -14.15
CA LEU A 8 -0.77 14.00 -15.31
C LEU A 8 -0.77 12.52 -14.91
N TYR A 9 -0.37 12.19 -13.68
CA TYR A 9 -0.37 10.80 -13.19
C TYR A 9 -1.77 10.24 -12.93
N ASP A 10 -2.84 11.07 -12.94
CA ASP A 10 -4.22 10.58 -12.81
C ASP A 10 -4.73 9.91 -14.10
N ALA A 11 -4.13 10.24 -15.24
CA ALA A 11 -4.42 9.58 -16.51
C ALA A 11 -3.51 8.33 -16.70
N PRO A 12 -4.03 7.22 -17.26
CA PRO A 12 -3.17 6.12 -17.66
C PRO A 12 -2.21 6.55 -18.77
N PRO A 13 -1.03 5.92 -18.95
CA PRO A 13 -0.05 6.33 -19.95
C PRO A 13 -0.59 6.38 -21.38
N SER A 14 -1.53 5.49 -21.73
CA SER A 14 -2.21 5.46 -23.02
C SER A 14 -3.12 6.67 -23.28
N ASP A 15 -3.62 7.32 -22.22
CA ASP A 15 -4.64 8.37 -22.27
C ASP A 15 -4.15 9.70 -21.69
N LEU A 16 -2.82 9.89 -21.62
CA LEU A 16 -2.25 11.16 -21.18
C LEU A 16 -2.83 12.30 -22.04
N PRO A 17 -3.25 13.41 -21.41
CA PRO A 17 -3.92 14.49 -22.12
C PRO A 17 -2.97 15.19 -23.10
N LEU A 18 -3.48 15.52 -24.27
CA LEU A 18 -2.82 16.35 -25.26
C LEU A 18 -3.79 17.49 -25.65
N PRO A 19 -3.28 18.70 -25.92
CA PRO A 19 -4.06 19.76 -26.55
C PRO A 19 -4.61 19.33 -27.92
N ASP A 20 -5.71 19.95 -28.33
CA ASP A 20 -6.29 19.71 -29.67
C ASP A 20 -5.30 20.02 -30.79
N GLY A 21 -5.25 19.14 -31.79
CA GLY A 21 -4.33 19.26 -32.92
C GLY A 21 -2.93 18.64 -32.70
N GLU A 22 -2.56 18.25 -31.48
CA GLU A 22 -1.29 17.57 -31.26
C GLU A 22 -1.34 16.12 -31.79
N PRO A 23 -0.29 15.67 -32.50
CA PRO A 23 -0.22 14.31 -33.02
C PRO A 23 -0.21 13.26 -31.90
N ALA A 24 -0.95 12.16 -32.07
CA ALA A 24 -1.13 11.12 -31.04
C ALA A 24 0.18 10.53 -30.50
N TYR A 25 1.25 10.45 -31.33
CA TYR A 25 2.55 9.95 -30.89
C TYR A 25 3.20 10.78 -29.79
N ARG A 26 2.82 12.05 -29.61
CA ARG A 26 3.29 12.91 -28.51
C ARG A 26 2.93 12.36 -27.14
N ARG A 27 1.83 11.60 -27.07
CA ARG A 27 1.44 10.91 -25.82
C ARG A 27 2.51 9.92 -25.37
N GLY A 28 3.10 9.16 -26.31
CA GLY A 28 4.22 8.25 -26.02
C GLY A 28 5.47 8.99 -25.54
N GLN A 29 5.79 10.15 -26.15
CA GLN A 29 6.91 10.98 -25.70
C GLN A 29 6.67 11.55 -24.29
N LEU A 30 5.45 12.02 -24.01
CA LEU A 30 5.08 12.50 -22.68
C LEU A 30 5.18 11.39 -21.64
N ALA A 31 4.67 10.18 -21.94
CA ALA A 31 4.79 9.01 -21.08
C ALA A 31 6.26 8.64 -20.82
N GLU A 32 7.11 8.68 -21.85
CA GLU A 32 8.54 8.41 -21.70
C GLU A 32 9.21 9.39 -20.74
N TRP A 33 8.91 10.68 -20.85
CA TRP A 33 9.43 11.69 -19.92
C TRP A 33 8.97 11.45 -18.48
N LEU A 34 7.69 11.15 -18.28
CA LEU A 34 7.12 10.94 -16.96
C LEU A 34 7.62 9.65 -16.30
N TYR A 35 7.58 8.53 -17.01
CA TYR A 35 7.74 7.19 -16.41
C TYR A 35 9.13 6.57 -16.61
N ARG A 36 9.90 7.01 -17.62
CA ARG A 36 11.26 6.50 -17.86
C ARG A 36 12.32 7.48 -17.37
N HIS A 37 12.15 8.77 -17.72
CA HIS A 37 13.12 9.80 -17.32
C HIS A 37 12.81 10.42 -15.96
N GLY A 38 11.58 10.31 -15.44
CA GLY A 38 11.18 10.87 -14.16
C GLY A 38 11.20 12.39 -14.16
N ALA A 39 10.79 13.02 -15.26
CA ALA A 39 10.77 14.47 -15.38
C ALA A 39 9.90 15.09 -14.28
N ALA A 40 10.49 15.97 -13.48
CA ALA A 40 9.80 16.70 -12.42
C ALA A 40 9.20 18.03 -12.91
N THR A 41 9.65 18.54 -14.06
CA THR A 41 9.16 19.80 -14.67
C THR A 41 8.92 19.63 -16.16
N PHE A 42 8.03 20.44 -16.73
CA PHE A 42 7.76 20.44 -18.17
C PHE A 42 8.95 20.93 -18.98
N GLU A 43 9.77 21.82 -18.42
CA GLU A 43 10.98 22.35 -19.07
C GLU A 43 12.00 21.26 -19.36
N ALA A 44 12.10 20.26 -18.50
CA ALA A 44 12.99 19.12 -18.67
C ALA A 44 12.64 18.25 -19.89
N MET A 45 11.39 18.32 -20.38
CA MET A 45 10.86 17.48 -21.48
C MET A 45 11.31 18.00 -22.87
N THR A 46 12.62 18.04 -23.11
CA THR A 46 13.22 18.75 -24.26
C THR A 46 12.86 18.20 -25.64
N SER A 47 12.42 16.95 -25.76
CA SER A 47 11.92 16.38 -27.02
C SER A 47 10.49 16.84 -27.39
N LEU A 48 9.78 17.48 -26.44
CA LEU A 48 8.47 18.08 -26.70
C LEU A 48 8.63 19.54 -27.13
N PRO A 49 7.84 20.04 -28.12
CA PRO A 49 7.84 21.44 -28.51
C PRO A 49 7.60 22.37 -27.32
N ALA A 50 8.24 23.55 -27.32
CA ALA A 50 8.10 24.52 -26.23
C ALA A 50 6.63 24.93 -26.03
N GLY A 51 5.87 25.18 -27.10
CA GLY A 51 4.44 25.50 -27.02
C GLY A 51 3.59 24.42 -26.40
N LEU A 52 3.88 23.14 -26.68
CA LEU A 52 3.20 22.02 -26.04
C LEU A 52 3.51 21.96 -24.53
N ARG A 53 4.78 22.14 -24.15
CA ARG A 53 5.19 22.17 -22.74
C ARG A 53 4.49 23.27 -21.95
N SER A 54 4.42 24.48 -22.51
CA SER A 54 3.71 25.61 -21.91
C SER A 54 2.20 25.34 -21.79
N SER A 55 1.56 24.84 -22.86
CA SER A 55 0.13 24.51 -22.82
C SER A 55 -0.22 23.40 -21.81
N LEU A 56 0.67 22.42 -21.63
CA LEU A 56 0.50 21.40 -20.60
C LEU A 56 0.66 21.98 -19.19
N ALA A 57 1.65 22.86 -18.98
CA ALA A 57 1.92 23.47 -17.68
C ALA A 57 0.77 24.40 -17.20
N GLU A 58 0.03 25.02 -18.12
CA GLU A 58 -1.14 25.85 -17.80
C GLU A 58 -2.35 25.03 -17.32
N ARG A 59 -2.43 23.74 -17.69
CA ARG A 59 -3.60 22.90 -17.46
C ARG A 59 -3.37 21.76 -16.49
N TYR A 60 -2.13 21.36 -16.31
CA TYR A 60 -1.75 20.19 -15.54
C TYR A 60 -0.54 20.45 -14.66
N ARG A 61 -0.43 19.70 -13.59
CA ARG A 61 0.78 19.52 -12.79
C ARG A 61 1.36 18.13 -13.02
N ILE A 62 2.67 17.96 -12.85
CA ILE A 62 3.29 16.64 -12.90
C ILE A 62 3.12 15.97 -11.54
N SER A 63 3.78 16.47 -10.49
CA SER A 63 3.62 15.93 -9.14
C SER A 63 2.23 16.21 -8.58
N PRO A 64 1.55 15.21 -7.97
CA PRO A 64 0.27 15.43 -7.28
C PRO A 64 0.45 16.03 -5.88
N PHE A 65 1.69 16.28 -5.43
CA PHE A 65 2.01 16.74 -4.08
C PHE A 65 2.50 18.18 -4.08
N ASP A 66 2.09 18.96 -3.07
CA ASP A 66 2.52 20.34 -2.87
C ASP A 66 3.82 20.40 -2.06
N THR A 67 4.01 19.46 -1.15
CA THR A 67 5.22 19.38 -0.32
C THR A 67 5.69 17.94 -0.18
N VAL A 68 7.01 17.79 -0.04
CA VAL A 68 7.67 16.51 0.20
C VAL A 68 8.68 16.69 1.34
N GLN A 69 8.55 15.86 2.36
CA GLN A 69 9.50 15.83 3.48
C GLN A 69 10.08 14.44 3.61
N ARG A 70 11.39 14.36 3.94
CA ARG A 70 12.17 13.12 4.03
C ARG A 70 12.64 12.89 5.46
N PHE A 71 12.47 11.66 5.93
CA PHE A 71 12.91 11.21 7.26
C PHE A 71 13.77 9.95 7.09
N PRO A 72 15.10 10.12 6.96
CA PRO A 72 16.01 9.00 6.78
C PRO A 72 16.14 8.17 8.06
N SER A 73 16.22 6.85 7.89
CA SER A 73 16.45 5.87 8.95
C SER A 73 17.89 5.36 8.90
N LYS A 74 18.39 4.89 10.05
CA LYS A 74 19.74 4.31 10.19
C LYS A 74 19.95 3.05 9.33
N ASP A 75 18.88 2.38 8.94
CA ASP A 75 18.93 1.17 8.09
C ASP A 75 18.92 1.50 6.59
N GLY A 76 19.04 2.78 6.22
CA GLY A 76 19.04 3.28 4.86
C GLY A 76 17.66 3.43 4.24
N SER A 77 16.58 3.07 4.92
CA SER A 77 15.23 3.38 4.44
C SER A 77 14.91 4.86 4.69
N VAL A 78 13.95 5.40 3.92
CA VAL A 78 13.51 6.79 4.06
C VAL A 78 12.00 6.82 4.11
N ARG A 79 11.43 7.40 5.17
CA ARG A 79 10.01 7.72 5.23
C ARG A 79 9.78 9.07 4.57
N TYR A 80 8.80 9.14 3.70
CA TYR A 80 8.33 10.33 3.00
C TYR A 80 6.99 10.77 3.55
N LEU A 81 6.82 12.06 3.77
CA LEU A 81 5.56 12.71 4.10
C LEU A 81 5.22 13.68 2.95
N PHE A 82 4.10 13.45 2.31
CA PHE A 82 3.58 14.23 1.20
C PHE A 82 2.43 15.11 1.64
N GLY A 83 2.50 16.40 1.35
CA GLY A 83 1.38 17.32 1.46
C GLY A 83 0.54 17.31 0.19
N LEU A 84 -0.76 17.15 0.36
CA LEU A 84 -1.75 17.11 -0.72
C LEU A 84 -2.37 18.50 -0.93
N PRO A 85 -2.88 18.84 -2.12
CA PRO A 85 -3.47 20.14 -2.41
C PRO A 85 -4.65 20.53 -1.52
N ASP A 86 -5.33 19.56 -0.92
CA ASP A 86 -6.44 19.76 0.02
C ASP A 86 -5.96 19.97 1.48
N GLY A 87 -4.66 20.15 1.69
CA GLY A 87 -4.02 20.33 3.00
C GLY A 87 -3.84 19.04 3.80
N ARG A 88 -4.32 17.91 3.31
CA ARG A 88 -4.09 16.61 3.94
C ARG A 88 -2.70 16.08 3.64
N ARG A 89 -2.33 14.98 4.31
CA ARG A 89 -1.00 14.37 4.16
C ARG A 89 -1.12 12.86 3.98
N THR A 90 -0.14 12.30 3.30
CA THR A 90 0.04 10.84 3.16
C THR A 90 1.51 10.49 3.23
N GLU A 91 1.82 9.21 3.45
CA GLU A 91 3.20 8.77 3.65
C GLU A 91 3.56 7.60 2.74
N ALA A 92 4.83 7.52 2.37
CA ALA A 92 5.42 6.37 1.72
C ALA A 92 6.77 6.03 2.35
N VAL A 93 7.29 4.83 2.09
CA VAL A 93 8.60 4.42 2.58
C VAL A 93 9.43 3.84 1.46
N TYR A 94 10.60 4.43 1.24
CA TYR A 94 11.65 3.90 0.39
C TYR A 94 12.49 2.90 1.16
N MET A 95 12.71 1.73 0.60
CA MET A 95 13.46 0.65 1.24
C MET A 95 14.48 0.08 0.24
N PRO A 96 15.74 0.54 0.29
CA PRO A 96 16.82 -0.08 -0.48
C PRO A 96 17.24 -1.40 0.20
N TYR A 97 17.40 -2.43 -0.61
CA TYR A 97 18.03 -3.70 -0.26
C TYR A 97 19.26 -3.90 -1.16
N ALA A 98 20.11 -4.85 -0.80
CA ALA A 98 21.33 -5.13 -1.57
C ALA A 98 21.03 -5.54 -3.03
N ASP A 99 19.91 -6.22 -3.26
CA ASP A 99 19.51 -6.80 -4.54
C ASP A 99 18.29 -6.14 -5.21
N ARG A 100 17.61 -5.23 -4.51
CA ARG A 100 16.37 -4.61 -5.00
C ARG A 100 16.01 -3.34 -4.25
N THR A 101 15.15 -2.56 -4.88
CA THR A 101 14.52 -1.38 -4.26
C THR A 101 13.01 -1.62 -4.13
N THR A 102 12.46 -1.31 -2.98
CA THR A 102 11.02 -1.41 -2.71
C THR A 102 10.47 -0.07 -2.26
N VAL A 103 9.32 0.32 -2.79
CA VAL A 103 8.56 1.47 -2.31
C VAL A 103 7.25 0.97 -1.69
N CYS A 104 7.02 1.30 -0.42
CA CYS A 104 5.75 1.08 0.26
C CYS A 104 4.89 2.33 0.07
N VAL A 105 3.74 2.18 -0.57
CA VAL A 105 2.83 3.28 -0.89
C VAL A 105 1.54 3.18 -0.12
N SER A 106 0.94 4.33 0.12
CA SER A 106 -0.39 4.49 0.72
C SER A 106 -1.47 4.51 -0.35
N SER A 107 -2.67 4.08 0.01
CA SER A 107 -3.87 4.12 -0.85
C SER A 107 -4.95 5.08 -0.37
N MET A 108 -4.80 5.61 0.84
CA MET A 108 -5.75 6.53 1.48
C MET A 108 -5.00 7.53 2.37
N VAL A 109 -5.68 8.60 2.73
CA VAL A 109 -5.35 9.43 3.88
C VAL A 109 -6.02 8.81 5.09
N GLY A 110 -5.25 8.29 6.05
CA GLY A 110 -5.78 7.50 7.16
C GLY A 110 -6.27 6.11 6.70
N CYS A 111 -7.04 5.42 7.55
CA CYS A 111 -7.56 4.09 7.24
C CYS A 111 -8.87 3.82 8.00
N PRO A 112 -9.96 3.42 7.30
CA PRO A 112 -11.23 3.12 7.95
C PRO A 112 -11.25 1.73 8.62
N ALA A 113 -10.23 0.88 8.41
CA ALA A 113 -10.18 -0.45 9.01
C ALA A 113 -10.04 -0.42 10.54
N GLY A 114 -9.44 0.64 11.10
CA GLY A 114 -9.40 0.89 12.53
C GLY A 114 -8.62 -0.15 13.34
N CYS A 115 -7.67 -0.88 12.73
CA CYS A 115 -6.88 -1.90 13.42
C CYS A 115 -6.21 -1.32 14.66
N ALA A 116 -6.48 -1.89 15.84
CA ALA A 116 -6.07 -1.33 17.13
C ALA A 116 -4.53 -1.30 17.34
N PHE A 117 -3.81 -2.13 16.61
CA PHE A 117 -2.33 -2.18 16.63
C PHE A 117 -1.67 -1.26 15.59
N CYS A 118 -2.44 -0.52 14.78
CA CYS A 118 -1.95 0.30 13.67
C CYS A 118 -2.16 1.79 13.94
N ALA A 119 -1.11 2.58 13.88
CA ALA A 119 -1.16 4.02 14.05
C ALA A 119 -2.08 4.70 13.02
N THR A 120 -1.99 4.29 11.75
CA THR A 120 -2.88 4.78 10.69
C THR A 120 -4.35 4.47 10.99
N GLY A 121 -4.64 3.30 11.58
CA GLY A 121 -5.99 2.94 12.01
C GLY A 121 -6.52 3.84 13.13
N ALA A 122 -5.64 4.28 14.03
CA ALA A 122 -6.01 5.18 15.13
C ALA A 122 -6.32 6.61 14.65
N LEU A 123 -5.80 7.04 13.50
CA LEU A 123 -6.10 8.35 12.90
C LEU A 123 -7.50 8.44 12.29
N GLY A 124 -8.13 7.31 12.00
CA GLY A 124 -9.39 7.27 11.25
C GLY A 124 -9.19 7.48 9.74
N PHE A 125 -10.27 7.82 9.04
CA PHE A 125 -10.32 7.92 7.59
C PHE A 125 -10.53 9.37 7.13
N GLY A 126 -9.68 9.85 6.27
CA GLY A 126 -9.82 11.16 5.63
C GLY A 126 -10.45 11.07 4.24
N ARG A 127 -9.77 10.46 3.27
CA ARG A 127 -10.24 10.19 1.91
C ARG A 127 -9.43 9.13 1.19
N ASN A 128 -9.96 8.65 0.10
CA ASN A 128 -9.22 7.86 -0.87
C ASN A 128 -8.16 8.71 -1.57
N LEU A 129 -7.00 8.11 -1.88
CA LEU A 129 -6.04 8.69 -2.81
C LEU A 129 -6.49 8.41 -4.25
N THR A 130 -6.21 9.36 -5.16
CA THR A 130 -6.41 9.18 -6.60
C THR A 130 -5.39 8.20 -7.17
N PRO A 131 -5.59 7.67 -8.39
CA PRO A 131 -4.56 6.86 -9.06
C PRO A 131 -3.24 7.61 -9.20
N GLY A 132 -3.28 8.89 -9.54
CA GLY A 132 -2.10 9.75 -9.67
C GLY A 132 -1.38 9.96 -8.36
N GLU A 133 -2.09 10.13 -7.25
CA GLU A 133 -1.49 10.24 -5.92
C GLU A 133 -0.81 8.92 -5.49
N ILE A 134 -1.36 7.76 -5.86
CA ILE A 134 -0.73 6.45 -5.58
C ILE A 134 0.53 6.25 -6.42
N VAL A 135 0.45 6.48 -7.73
CA VAL A 135 1.58 6.36 -8.67
C VAL A 135 2.65 7.41 -8.38
N GLY A 136 2.23 8.64 -8.09
CA GLY A 136 3.09 9.77 -7.77
C GLY A 136 4.03 9.50 -6.59
N GLN A 137 3.59 8.75 -5.57
CA GLN A 137 4.47 8.35 -4.47
C GLN A 137 5.70 7.60 -4.99
N VAL A 138 5.53 6.69 -5.94
CA VAL A 138 6.66 5.92 -6.50
C VAL A 138 7.60 6.81 -7.30
N LEU A 139 7.03 7.67 -8.15
CA LEU A 139 7.81 8.52 -9.07
C LEU A 139 8.54 9.63 -8.35
N VAL A 140 7.88 10.29 -7.39
CA VAL A 140 8.50 11.35 -6.59
C VAL A 140 9.58 10.77 -5.66
N VAL A 141 9.34 9.61 -5.03
CA VAL A 141 10.38 8.91 -4.26
C VAL A 141 11.58 8.57 -5.13
N ALA A 142 11.37 8.09 -6.35
CA ALA A 142 12.49 7.79 -7.27
C ALA A 142 13.30 9.05 -7.61
N ALA A 143 12.62 10.19 -7.87
CA ALA A 143 13.28 11.47 -8.15
C ALA A 143 14.06 11.98 -6.93
N GLU A 144 13.47 11.96 -5.73
CA GLU A 144 14.10 12.39 -4.48
C GLU A 144 15.32 11.54 -4.09
N GLU A 145 15.32 10.25 -4.43
CA GLU A 145 16.44 9.35 -4.21
C GLU A 145 17.47 9.37 -5.36
N GLY A 146 17.24 10.17 -6.41
CA GLY A 146 18.13 10.27 -7.56
C GLY A 146 18.26 8.98 -8.36
N VAL A 147 17.22 8.14 -8.36
CA VAL A 147 17.21 6.86 -9.08
C VAL A 147 16.20 6.89 -10.24
N ALA A 148 16.51 6.18 -11.31
CA ALA A 148 15.58 6.06 -12.43
C ALA A 148 14.27 5.41 -11.97
N PRO A 149 13.08 5.91 -12.38
CA PRO A 149 11.79 5.33 -11.97
C PRO A 149 11.70 3.81 -12.17
N ARG A 150 12.20 3.31 -13.29
CA ARG A 150 12.23 1.88 -13.63
C ARG A 150 13.26 1.05 -12.85
N SER A 151 14.12 1.69 -12.03
CA SER A 151 14.99 0.97 -11.08
C SER A 151 14.24 0.53 -9.81
N ILE A 152 13.06 1.08 -9.56
CA ILE A 152 12.16 0.58 -8.51
C ILE A 152 11.70 -0.81 -8.88
N ARG A 153 12.11 -1.80 -8.12
CA ARG A 153 11.86 -3.22 -8.44
C ARG A 153 10.59 -3.78 -7.83
N ASN A 154 10.15 -3.25 -6.69
CA ASN A 154 8.93 -3.71 -6.02
C ASN A 154 8.12 -2.50 -5.53
N VAL A 155 6.80 -2.63 -5.62
CA VAL A 155 5.85 -1.70 -5.00
C VAL A 155 4.92 -2.50 -4.10
N VAL A 156 4.73 -2.04 -2.86
CA VAL A 156 3.83 -2.70 -1.92
C VAL A 156 2.77 -1.69 -1.43
N LEU A 157 1.50 -2.00 -1.65
CA LEU A 157 0.37 -1.22 -1.13
C LEU A 157 0.11 -1.67 0.30
N MET A 158 1.01 -1.27 1.21
CA MET A 158 1.03 -1.63 2.64
C MET A 158 1.25 -0.41 3.54
N GLY A 159 1.16 0.80 2.98
CA GLY A 159 1.21 2.06 3.69
C GLY A 159 -0.13 2.38 4.35
N MET A 160 -0.52 3.65 4.33
CA MET A 160 -1.80 4.11 4.88
C MET A 160 -2.97 3.66 4.01
N GLY A 161 -4.02 3.10 4.65
CA GLY A 161 -5.27 2.72 4.00
C GLY A 161 -5.46 1.22 3.78
N GLU A 162 -6.69 0.88 3.39
CA GLU A 162 -7.11 -0.44 2.91
C GLU A 162 -7.33 -0.35 1.39
N ALA A 163 -6.39 -0.88 0.61
CA ALA A 163 -6.40 -0.71 -0.84
C ALA A 163 -7.68 -1.26 -1.52
N LEU A 164 -8.27 -2.32 -0.98
CA LEU A 164 -9.51 -2.88 -1.51
C LEU A 164 -10.76 -2.06 -1.17
N LEU A 165 -10.71 -1.13 -0.22
CA LEU A 165 -11.76 -0.12 -0.03
C LEU A 165 -11.61 1.04 -1.04
N ASN A 166 -10.40 1.32 -1.50
CA ASN A 166 -10.13 2.24 -2.61
C ASN A 166 -9.90 1.47 -3.94
N TYR A 167 -10.74 0.50 -4.21
CA TYR A 167 -10.53 -0.54 -5.21
C TYR A 167 -10.20 0.00 -6.60
N ASP A 168 -11.07 0.83 -7.15
CA ASP A 168 -10.98 1.27 -8.54
C ASP A 168 -9.72 2.14 -8.78
N HIS A 169 -9.39 3.01 -7.84
CA HIS A 169 -8.17 3.82 -7.92
C HIS A 169 -6.90 2.96 -7.72
N ALA A 170 -6.91 2.03 -6.77
CA ALA A 170 -5.79 1.14 -6.54
C ALA A 170 -5.51 0.25 -7.77
N VAL A 171 -6.55 -0.32 -8.39
CA VAL A 171 -6.40 -1.14 -9.60
C VAL A 171 -5.93 -0.29 -10.78
N ARG A 172 -6.45 0.93 -10.97
CA ARG A 172 -5.96 1.85 -12.01
C ARG A 172 -4.49 2.22 -11.80
N ALA A 173 -4.09 2.56 -10.58
CA ALA A 173 -2.70 2.82 -10.25
C ALA A 173 -1.80 1.61 -10.55
N ILE A 174 -2.22 0.41 -10.17
CA ILE A 174 -1.50 -0.83 -10.49
C ILE A 174 -1.36 -1.03 -11.99
N ARG A 175 -2.43 -0.80 -12.78
CA ARG A 175 -2.38 -0.88 -14.24
C ARG A 175 -1.39 0.12 -14.85
N THR A 176 -1.32 1.34 -14.32
CA THR A 176 -0.29 2.33 -14.72
C THR A 176 1.12 1.85 -14.39
N LEU A 177 1.34 1.28 -13.19
CA LEU A 177 2.64 0.78 -12.78
C LEU A 177 3.14 -0.40 -13.64
N ILE A 178 2.24 -1.25 -14.14
CA ILE A 178 2.60 -2.41 -14.96
C ILE A 178 2.60 -2.13 -16.47
N ALA A 179 1.99 -1.03 -16.92
CA ALA A 179 1.92 -0.69 -18.33
C ALA A 179 3.33 -0.55 -18.94
N PRO A 180 3.58 -1.05 -20.16
CA PRO A 180 4.89 -0.89 -20.84
C PRO A 180 5.30 0.58 -21.03
N GLU A 181 4.33 1.47 -21.24
CA GLU A 181 4.51 2.93 -21.34
C GLU A 181 4.62 3.59 -19.96
N GLY A 182 4.22 2.89 -18.89
CA GLY A 182 4.35 3.29 -17.49
C GLY A 182 5.71 2.87 -16.91
N LEU A 183 5.71 2.36 -15.66
CA LEU A 183 6.93 1.87 -15.03
C LEU A 183 7.40 0.51 -15.60
N ASP A 184 6.57 -0.19 -16.35
CA ASP A 184 6.87 -1.53 -16.89
C ASP A 184 7.22 -2.53 -15.77
N LEU A 185 6.58 -2.39 -14.63
CA LEU A 185 6.82 -3.22 -13.48
C LEU A 185 6.10 -4.57 -13.63
N SER A 186 6.82 -5.67 -13.45
CA SER A 186 6.18 -6.97 -13.45
C SER A 186 5.06 -7.03 -12.38
N PRO A 187 3.83 -7.47 -12.70
CA PRO A 187 2.77 -7.60 -11.71
C PRO A 187 3.17 -8.44 -10.49
N ARG A 188 4.08 -9.42 -10.67
CA ARG A 188 4.62 -10.26 -9.58
C ARG A 188 5.47 -9.49 -8.57
N ARG A 189 5.84 -8.25 -8.90
CA ARG A 189 6.62 -7.32 -8.06
C ARG A 189 5.73 -6.33 -7.32
N ILE A 190 4.41 -6.42 -7.52
CA ILE A 190 3.44 -5.61 -6.80
C ILE A 190 2.75 -6.48 -5.76
N THR A 191 2.78 -6.02 -4.52
CA THR A 191 2.03 -6.65 -3.42
C THR A 191 0.87 -5.75 -3.02
N LEU A 192 -0.34 -6.30 -3.04
CA LEU A 192 -1.53 -5.65 -2.52
C LEU A 192 -1.92 -6.31 -1.20
N SER A 193 -1.92 -5.52 -0.13
CA SER A 193 -2.37 -5.98 1.19
C SER A 193 -3.83 -5.65 1.43
N THR A 194 -4.51 -6.52 2.16
CA THR A 194 -5.89 -6.31 2.59
C THR A 194 -6.15 -6.96 3.95
N VAL A 195 -7.01 -6.33 4.76
CA VAL A 195 -7.54 -6.93 6.00
C VAL A 195 -8.51 -8.09 5.73
N GLY A 196 -8.84 -8.37 4.47
CA GLY A 196 -9.74 -9.44 4.08
C GLY A 196 -11.18 -8.96 3.89
N LEU A 197 -11.48 -8.50 2.68
CA LEU A 197 -12.79 -8.10 2.20
C LEU A 197 -13.25 -9.14 1.15
N PRO A 198 -14.05 -10.17 1.52
CA PRO A 198 -14.28 -11.34 0.66
C PRO A 198 -14.81 -11.01 -0.73
N GLY A 199 -15.77 -10.10 -0.85
CA GLY A 199 -16.32 -9.66 -2.15
C GLY A 199 -15.27 -8.94 -3.01
N ARG A 200 -14.40 -8.13 -2.41
CA ARG A 200 -13.33 -7.42 -3.12
C ARG A 200 -12.18 -8.34 -3.53
N ILE A 201 -11.86 -9.34 -2.71
CA ILE A 201 -10.87 -10.38 -3.07
C ILE A 201 -11.36 -11.18 -4.28
N ARG A 202 -12.64 -11.59 -4.31
CA ARG A 202 -13.23 -12.28 -5.47
C ARG A 202 -13.24 -11.39 -6.73
N ARG A 203 -13.57 -10.10 -6.58
CA ARG A 203 -13.48 -9.13 -7.69
C ARG A 203 -12.05 -9.03 -8.23
N LEU A 204 -11.04 -8.95 -7.34
CA LEU A 204 -9.63 -8.89 -7.73
C LEU A 204 -9.17 -10.16 -8.49
N ALA A 205 -9.72 -11.32 -8.15
CA ALA A 205 -9.45 -12.56 -8.88
C ALA A 205 -9.85 -12.48 -10.37
N GLY A 206 -10.88 -11.70 -10.70
CA GLY A 206 -11.35 -11.47 -12.08
C GLY A 206 -10.55 -10.44 -12.88
N GLU A 207 -9.65 -9.66 -12.25
CA GLU A 207 -8.90 -8.58 -12.94
C GLU A 207 -7.77 -9.07 -13.87
N ALA A 208 -7.48 -10.36 -13.88
CA ALA A 208 -6.36 -10.98 -14.63
C ALA A 208 -4.98 -10.35 -14.26
N LEU A 209 -4.84 -9.86 -13.04
CA LEU A 209 -3.62 -9.27 -12.50
C LEU A 209 -2.90 -10.28 -11.60
N PRO A 210 -1.77 -10.90 -12.03
CA PRO A 210 -1.04 -11.90 -11.25
C PRO A 210 -0.19 -11.26 -10.14
N LEU A 211 -0.83 -10.46 -9.29
CA LEU A 211 -0.21 -9.76 -8.16
C LEU A 211 0.17 -10.74 -7.02
N VAL A 212 0.94 -10.25 -6.08
CA VAL A 212 1.08 -10.88 -4.76
C VAL A 212 -0.03 -10.33 -3.86
N LEU A 213 -1.01 -11.17 -3.52
CA LEU A 213 -2.01 -10.82 -2.53
C LEU A 213 -1.46 -11.13 -1.14
N ALA A 214 -1.50 -10.13 -0.23
CA ALA A 214 -1.13 -10.28 1.16
C ALA A 214 -2.38 -10.09 2.05
N LEU A 215 -2.76 -11.15 2.76
CA LEU A 215 -3.87 -11.10 3.71
C LEU A 215 -3.36 -10.74 5.10
N SER A 216 -3.75 -9.59 5.61
CA SER A 216 -3.55 -9.16 6.99
C SER A 216 -4.53 -9.88 7.91
N LEU A 217 -4.18 -11.12 8.30
CA LEU A 217 -5.05 -12.02 9.07
C LEU A 217 -4.97 -11.73 10.57
N HIS A 218 -3.77 -11.74 11.13
CA HIS A 218 -3.36 -11.39 12.50
C HIS A 218 -3.99 -12.21 13.64
N ALA A 219 -4.95 -13.08 13.35
CA ALA A 219 -5.53 -14.01 14.32
C ALA A 219 -6.04 -15.28 13.61
N PRO A 220 -6.03 -16.46 14.29
CA PRO A 220 -6.56 -17.68 13.71
C PRO A 220 -8.04 -17.89 13.98
N ASP A 221 -8.65 -17.08 14.85
CA ASP A 221 -10.04 -17.16 15.29
C ASP A 221 -10.73 -15.80 15.24
N ASP A 222 -12.06 -15.83 15.09
CA ASP A 222 -12.86 -14.62 14.92
C ASP A 222 -12.87 -13.73 16.16
N ASP A 223 -12.84 -14.30 17.36
CA ASP A 223 -12.93 -13.50 18.60
C ASP A 223 -11.66 -12.68 18.82
N THR A 224 -10.48 -13.32 18.72
CA THR A 224 -9.21 -12.61 18.77
C THR A 224 -9.13 -11.57 17.64
N ARG A 225 -9.59 -11.93 16.43
CA ARG A 225 -9.52 -11.04 15.28
C ARG A 225 -10.40 -9.80 15.44
N ARG A 226 -11.64 -9.96 15.91
CA ARG A 226 -12.57 -8.84 16.19
C ARG A 226 -12.02 -7.89 17.26
N ALA A 227 -11.30 -8.41 18.25
CA ALA A 227 -10.70 -7.60 19.30
C ALA A 227 -9.60 -6.66 18.78
N ILE A 228 -8.91 -7.02 17.70
CA ILE A 228 -7.77 -6.24 17.17
C ILE A 228 -8.05 -5.59 15.82
N ILE A 229 -9.08 -6.04 15.08
CA ILE A 229 -9.47 -5.51 13.76
C ILE A 229 -10.99 -5.27 13.77
N PRO A 230 -11.47 -4.04 13.96
CA PRO A 230 -12.91 -3.75 14.03
C PRO A 230 -13.70 -4.18 12.78
N THR A 231 -13.14 -4.05 11.59
CA THR A 231 -13.78 -4.52 10.34
C THR A 231 -14.04 -6.04 10.30
N ALA A 232 -13.40 -6.83 11.17
CA ALA A 232 -13.63 -8.26 11.28
C ALA A 232 -15.04 -8.62 11.76
N HIS A 233 -15.78 -7.68 12.39
CA HIS A 233 -17.17 -7.90 12.75
C HIS A 233 -18.08 -8.19 11.53
N ALA A 234 -17.75 -7.62 10.37
CA ALA A 234 -18.53 -7.78 9.15
C ALA A 234 -18.11 -9.02 8.31
N HIS A 235 -16.94 -9.60 8.57
CA HIS A 235 -16.35 -10.64 7.71
C HIS A 235 -15.71 -11.75 8.55
N PRO A 236 -16.43 -12.88 8.77
CA PRO A 236 -15.88 -14.05 9.44
C PRO A 236 -14.66 -14.60 8.68
N ILE A 237 -13.70 -15.17 9.41
CA ILE A 237 -12.48 -15.76 8.84
C ILE A 237 -12.80 -16.84 7.80
N SER A 238 -13.86 -17.61 8.01
CA SER A 238 -14.30 -18.65 7.07
C SER A 238 -14.62 -18.09 5.67
N GLU A 239 -15.29 -16.94 5.60
CA GLU A 239 -15.59 -16.25 4.34
C GLU A 239 -14.34 -15.68 3.67
N ILE A 240 -13.41 -15.14 4.47
CA ILE A 240 -12.13 -14.63 3.99
C ILE A 240 -11.30 -15.77 3.39
N VAL A 241 -11.21 -16.91 4.10
CA VAL A 241 -10.50 -18.11 3.64
C VAL A 241 -11.13 -18.65 2.34
N ALA A 242 -12.46 -18.68 2.25
CA ALA A 242 -13.15 -19.08 1.02
C ALA A 242 -12.83 -18.13 -0.15
N ALA A 243 -12.78 -16.82 0.08
CA ALA A 243 -12.40 -15.85 -0.93
C ALA A 243 -10.93 -15.97 -1.36
N VAL A 244 -10.02 -16.24 -0.43
CA VAL A 244 -8.60 -16.52 -0.72
C VAL A 244 -8.46 -17.79 -1.56
N ARG A 245 -9.20 -18.84 -1.25
CA ARG A 245 -9.23 -20.07 -2.05
C ARG A 245 -9.68 -19.80 -3.50
N ALA A 246 -10.80 -19.09 -3.66
CA ALA A 246 -11.30 -18.68 -4.97
C ALA A 246 -10.26 -17.82 -5.75
N TYR A 247 -9.57 -16.92 -5.07
CA TYR A 247 -8.48 -16.13 -5.67
C TYR A 247 -7.33 -17.04 -6.15
N GLN A 248 -6.94 -18.03 -5.35
CA GLN A 248 -5.89 -18.97 -5.72
C GLN A 248 -6.28 -19.87 -6.89
N GLU A 249 -7.53 -20.34 -6.94
CA GLU A 249 -8.08 -21.13 -8.04
C GLU A 249 -8.07 -20.33 -9.36
N ALA A 250 -8.52 -19.08 -9.30
CA ALA A 250 -8.58 -18.22 -10.48
C ALA A 250 -7.18 -17.78 -10.99
N THR A 251 -6.24 -17.54 -10.08
CA THR A 251 -4.95 -16.91 -10.43
C THR A 251 -3.77 -17.88 -10.42
N GLY A 252 -3.90 -19.05 -9.81
CA GLY A 252 -2.81 -19.99 -9.54
C GLY A 252 -1.77 -19.47 -8.52
N ARG A 253 -2.00 -18.29 -7.92
CA ARG A 253 -1.01 -17.58 -7.12
C ARG A 253 -1.00 -18.00 -5.66
N ARG A 254 0.18 -18.01 -5.07
CA ARG A 254 0.35 -18.11 -3.61
C ARG A 254 -0.08 -16.80 -2.95
N VAL A 255 -0.77 -16.89 -1.81
CA VAL A 255 -1.14 -15.75 -0.96
C VAL A 255 -0.17 -15.66 0.21
N THR A 256 0.22 -14.46 0.58
CA THR A 256 1.01 -14.21 1.78
C THR A 256 0.06 -13.90 2.94
N ILE A 257 0.30 -14.53 4.09
CA ILE A 257 -0.45 -14.25 5.32
C ILE A 257 0.42 -13.38 6.21
N GLU A 258 -0.01 -12.15 6.42
CA GLU A 258 0.66 -11.23 7.36
C GLU A 258 0.09 -11.45 8.75
N TYR A 259 0.98 -11.68 9.72
CA TYR A 259 0.61 -11.98 11.09
C TYR A 259 1.47 -11.17 12.06
N THR A 260 0.93 -10.06 12.55
CA THR A 260 1.59 -9.23 13.56
C THR A 260 1.47 -9.89 14.92
N LEU A 261 2.62 -10.19 15.54
CA LEU A 261 2.71 -10.82 16.85
C LEU A 261 2.55 -9.78 17.96
N LEU A 262 1.46 -9.87 18.71
CA LEU A 262 1.10 -9.01 19.83
C LEU A 262 1.24 -9.82 21.13
N ARG A 263 2.13 -9.38 22.04
CA ARG A 263 2.44 -10.11 23.28
C ARG A 263 1.18 -10.37 24.11
N GLY A 264 0.96 -11.66 24.44
CA GLY A 264 -0.13 -12.11 25.28
C GLY A 264 -1.53 -11.99 24.63
N VAL A 265 -1.59 -11.67 23.33
CA VAL A 265 -2.85 -11.56 22.58
C VAL A 265 -2.98 -12.68 21.56
N ASN A 266 -1.96 -12.84 20.70
CA ASN A 266 -2.00 -13.78 19.59
C ASN A 266 -0.66 -14.49 19.34
N ASP A 267 0.26 -14.50 20.32
CA ASP A 267 1.66 -14.94 20.15
C ASP A 267 2.00 -16.28 20.85
N ASP A 268 0.99 -17.03 21.28
CA ASP A 268 1.17 -18.35 21.90
C ASP A 268 1.18 -19.51 20.90
N PRO A 269 1.76 -20.68 21.28
CA PRO A 269 1.84 -21.85 20.40
C PRO A 269 0.46 -22.46 20.03
N GLU A 270 -0.58 -22.24 20.82
CA GLU A 270 -1.93 -22.77 20.54
C GLU A 270 -2.53 -22.03 19.34
N ARG A 271 -2.35 -20.71 19.30
CA ARG A 271 -2.73 -19.91 18.14
C ARG A 271 -1.92 -20.24 16.90
N ALA A 272 -0.63 -20.58 17.02
CA ALA A 272 0.15 -21.08 15.90
C ALA A 272 -0.41 -22.39 15.34
N ARG A 273 -0.87 -23.29 16.23
CA ARG A 273 -1.54 -24.53 15.82
C ARG A 273 -2.85 -24.26 15.08
N ALA A 274 -3.69 -23.41 15.66
CA ALA A 274 -4.97 -23.02 15.06
C ALA A 274 -4.77 -22.36 13.69
N LEU A 275 -3.75 -21.49 13.56
CA LEU A 275 -3.40 -20.85 12.29
C LEU A 275 -3.00 -21.90 11.24
N ALA A 276 -2.18 -22.88 11.60
CA ALA A 276 -1.78 -23.93 10.66
C ALA A 276 -2.97 -24.78 10.19
N GLU A 277 -3.91 -25.09 11.09
CA GLU A 277 -5.15 -25.78 10.74
C GLU A 277 -6.03 -24.95 9.79
N LEU A 278 -6.22 -23.66 10.08
CA LEU A 278 -6.98 -22.74 9.26
C LEU A 278 -6.42 -22.64 7.84
N LEU A 279 -5.11 -22.67 7.68
CA LEU A 279 -4.42 -22.53 6.40
C LEU A 279 -4.27 -23.84 5.62
N ARG A 280 -4.77 -24.96 6.16
CA ARG A 280 -4.65 -26.29 5.52
C ARG A 280 -5.26 -26.27 4.10
N GLY A 281 -4.49 -26.78 3.15
CA GLY A 281 -4.90 -26.87 1.74
C GLY A 281 -4.82 -25.57 0.96
N LEU A 282 -4.34 -24.45 1.56
CA LEU A 282 -4.05 -23.22 0.86
C LEU A 282 -2.56 -23.14 0.47
N LYS A 283 -2.28 -22.56 -0.67
CA LYS A 283 -0.91 -22.22 -1.09
C LYS A 283 -0.50 -20.91 -0.44
N VAL A 284 0.10 -20.96 0.74
CA VAL A 284 0.43 -19.75 1.52
C VAL A 284 1.91 -19.66 1.89
N HIS A 285 2.32 -18.47 2.30
CA HIS A 285 3.52 -18.20 3.07
C HIS A 285 3.14 -17.26 4.21
N VAL A 286 3.52 -17.58 5.43
CA VAL A 286 3.23 -16.75 6.61
C VAL A 286 4.40 -15.82 6.87
N ASN A 287 4.14 -14.51 6.95
CA ASN A 287 5.08 -13.52 7.46
C ASN A 287 4.70 -13.18 8.90
N LEU A 288 5.53 -13.61 9.85
CA LEU A 288 5.43 -13.18 11.24
C LEU A 288 6.09 -11.82 11.38
N ILE A 289 5.34 -10.82 11.82
CA ILE A 289 5.81 -9.45 11.99
C ILE A 289 5.87 -9.16 13.50
N PRO A 290 7.05 -9.07 14.12
CA PRO A 290 7.13 -8.53 15.46
C PRO A 290 6.51 -7.13 15.49
N PHE A 291 5.59 -6.89 16.43
CA PHE A 291 4.89 -5.62 16.54
C PHE A 291 5.86 -4.45 16.68
N ASN A 292 5.60 -3.38 15.95
CA ASN A 292 6.35 -2.12 16.05
C ASN A 292 5.58 -1.18 16.96
N PRO A 293 6.03 -0.94 18.21
CA PRO A 293 5.34 -0.05 19.13
C PRO A 293 5.27 1.39 18.59
N TRP A 294 4.17 2.05 18.91
CA TRP A 294 3.97 3.47 18.66
C TRP A 294 3.26 4.10 19.87
N PRO A 295 3.43 5.40 20.13
CA PRO A 295 2.82 6.08 21.27
C PRO A 295 1.30 5.92 21.28
N GLY A 296 0.72 5.42 22.37
CA GLY A 296 -0.71 5.20 22.51
C GLY A 296 -1.24 3.85 22.04
N SER A 297 -0.40 2.94 21.50
CA SER A 297 -0.86 1.65 20.96
C SER A 297 -1.44 0.68 22.01
N GLY A 298 -1.04 0.78 23.27
CA GLY A 298 -1.44 -0.16 24.33
C GLY A 298 -0.87 -1.58 24.18
N PHE A 299 -0.34 -1.96 23.03
CA PHE A 299 0.23 -3.28 22.75
C PHE A 299 1.75 -3.33 22.98
N LYS A 300 2.26 -4.55 23.17
CA LYS A 300 3.69 -4.81 23.33
C LYS A 300 4.16 -5.81 22.29
N ALA A 301 5.39 -5.65 21.84
CA ALA A 301 6.04 -6.63 20.96
C ALA A 301 6.23 -7.96 21.68
N SER A 302 6.05 -9.06 20.97
CA SER A 302 6.39 -10.40 21.44
C SER A 302 7.89 -10.52 21.67
N SER A 303 8.29 -11.34 22.64
CA SER A 303 9.71 -11.64 22.85
C SER A 303 10.27 -12.46 21.69
N ALA A 304 11.58 -12.39 21.47
CA ALA A 304 12.26 -13.22 20.47
C ALA A 304 11.98 -14.72 20.69
N ALA A 305 11.96 -15.16 21.95
CA ALA A 305 11.66 -16.55 22.31
C ALA A 305 10.20 -16.94 21.97
N ALA A 306 9.21 -16.03 22.18
CA ALA A 306 7.82 -16.30 21.80
C ALA A 306 7.67 -16.35 20.28
N THR A 307 8.29 -15.41 19.57
CA THR A 307 8.31 -15.38 18.10
C THR A 307 8.91 -16.68 17.54
N GLU A 308 10.01 -17.13 18.10
CA GLU A 308 10.67 -18.36 17.67
C GLU A 308 9.82 -19.61 17.95
N ARG A 309 9.19 -19.71 19.12
CA ARG A 309 8.26 -20.82 19.42
C ARG A 309 7.07 -20.85 18.46
N PHE A 310 6.50 -19.69 18.13
CA PHE A 310 5.42 -19.58 17.17
C PHE A 310 5.87 -20.03 15.77
N ARG A 311 7.04 -19.55 15.31
CA ARG A 311 7.65 -19.96 14.05
C ARG A 311 7.87 -21.47 13.98
N ALA A 312 8.53 -22.03 14.98
CA ALA A 312 8.82 -23.46 15.05
C ALA A 312 7.55 -24.33 15.04
N GLU A 313 6.45 -23.84 15.67
CA GLU A 313 5.17 -24.54 15.67
C GLU A 313 4.55 -24.60 14.26
N LEU A 314 4.64 -23.51 13.48
CA LEU A 314 4.19 -23.49 12.08
C LEU A 314 5.04 -24.39 11.19
N GLU A 315 6.38 -24.38 11.36
CA GLU A 315 7.31 -25.23 10.61
C GLU A 315 7.07 -26.73 10.86
N ARG A 316 6.84 -27.13 12.12
CA ARG A 316 6.47 -28.52 12.45
C ARG A 316 5.22 -28.98 11.71
N ARG A 317 4.31 -28.06 11.38
CA ARG A 317 3.09 -28.32 10.60
C ARG A 317 3.27 -28.08 9.09
N ARG A 318 4.52 -27.91 8.65
CA ARG A 318 4.88 -27.71 7.25
C ARG A 318 4.23 -26.47 6.61
N VAL A 319 3.94 -25.43 7.43
CA VAL A 319 3.50 -24.12 6.94
C VAL A 319 4.74 -23.29 6.64
N PRO A 320 4.96 -22.86 5.38
CA PRO A 320 6.09 -21.99 5.05
C PRO A 320 5.97 -20.66 5.81
N VAL A 321 6.99 -20.32 6.58
CA VAL A 321 6.96 -19.15 7.45
C VAL A 321 8.31 -18.42 7.47
N SER A 322 8.27 -17.10 7.60
CA SER A 322 9.43 -16.24 7.85
C SER A 322 9.11 -15.18 8.90
N VAL A 323 10.14 -14.75 9.64
CA VAL A 323 10.03 -13.57 10.51
C VAL A 323 10.49 -12.35 9.72
N ARG A 324 9.62 -11.36 9.58
CA ARG A 324 9.87 -10.13 8.85
C ARG A 324 10.06 -8.98 9.83
N PHE A 325 11.29 -8.51 9.97
CA PHE A 325 11.57 -7.29 10.70
C PHE A 325 11.29 -6.08 9.81
N SER A 326 10.50 -5.15 10.34
CA SER A 326 10.20 -3.89 9.62
C SER A 326 11.44 -3.00 9.57
N ARG A 327 11.60 -2.31 8.45
CA ARG A 327 12.60 -1.27 8.25
C ARG A 327 12.02 0.11 8.64
N GLY A 328 12.91 1.10 8.81
CA GLY A 328 12.51 2.48 9.09
C GLY A 328 11.92 2.71 10.49
N ARG A 329 12.20 1.84 11.45
CA ARG A 329 11.60 1.89 12.80
C ARG A 329 11.88 3.20 13.54
N ASP A 330 13.12 3.68 13.47
CA ASP A 330 13.59 4.91 14.12
C ASP A 330 13.07 6.18 13.44
N ALA A 331 12.68 6.08 12.17
CA ALA A 331 12.06 7.15 11.41
C ALA A 331 10.51 7.11 11.42
N GLY A 332 9.88 6.17 12.19
CA GLY A 332 8.43 5.99 12.17
C GLY A 332 7.89 5.40 10.86
N GLY A 333 8.76 4.78 10.03
CA GLY A 333 8.41 4.19 8.73
C GLY A 333 8.07 2.71 8.79
N ALA A 334 8.10 2.06 9.94
CA ALA A 334 7.80 0.64 10.05
C ALA A 334 6.30 0.33 9.87
N CYS A 335 5.99 -0.92 9.54
CA CYS A 335 4.60 -1.39 9.39
C CYS A 335 3.78 -1.05 10.63
N GLY A 336 2.64 -0.36 10.43
CA GLY A 336 1.75 0.09 11.49
C GLY A 336 2.16 1.39 12.19
N GLN A 337 3.28 2.05 11.82
CA GLN A 337 3.76 3.28 12.45
C GLN A 337 3.48 4.55 11.63
N LEU A 338 3.06 4.44 10.37
CA LEU A 338 2.81 5.61 9.52
C LEU A 338 1.73 6.51 10.12
N ALA A 339 1.91 7.83 9.97
CA ALA A 339 1.05 8.91 10.43
C ALA A 339 1.20 9.33 11.90
N LEU A 340 2.37 9.11 12.52
CA LEU A 340 2.70 9.59 13.86
C LEU A 340 3.92 10.52 13.91
N SER A 341 4.31 11.17 12.83
CA SER A 341 5.22 12.29 12.90
C SER A 341 4.52 13.53 13.46
N GLU A 342 5.26 14.40 14.16
CA GLU A 342 4.75 15.66 14.69
C GLU A 342 3.90 16.41 13.64
N GLY A 343 2.66 16.76 13.98
CA GLY A 343 1.68 17.34 13.07
C GLY A 343 0.79 16.36 12.30
N ALA A 344 0.93 15.06 12.48
CA ALA A 344 0.09 14.07 11.76
C ALA A 344 -1.37 14.06 12.21
N ALA A 345 -1.68 14.41 13.45
CA ALA A 345 -3.05 14.54 13.96
C ALA A 345 -3.83 15.63 13.20
N ASP A 346 -3.17 16.70 12.80
CA ASP A 346 -3.76 17.79 12.03
C ASP A 346 -3.94 17.43 10.54
N ALA A 347 -3.25 16.38 10.08
CA ALA A 347 -3.19 15.97 8.68
C ALA A 347 -4.43 15.21 8.19
N VAL A 348 -5.24 14.66 9.09
CA VAL A 348 -6.43 13.86 8.75
C VAL A 348 -7.72 14.70 8.83
N GLY A 349 -7.63 15.92 9.35
CA GLY A 349 -8.80 16.70 9.76
C GLY A 349 -9.43 16.11 11.04
N THR A 350 -10.45 16.76 11.59
CA THR A 350 -11.16 16.24 12.76
C THR A 350 -11.67 14.84 12.44
N PRO A 351 -11.28 13.78 13.20
CA PRO A 351 -11.72 12.44 12.89
C PRO A 351 -13.25 12.43 12.99
N SER A 352 -13.92 12.27 11.86
CA SER A 352 -15.33 11.95 11.89
C SER A 352 -15.42 10.54 12.46
N ARG A 353 -15.88 10.41 13.70
CA ARG A 353 -16.36 9.15 14.24
C ARG A 353 -17.66 8.78 13.51
N VAL A 354 -17.54 8.55 12.22
CA VAL A 354 -18.65 7.96 11.46
C VAL A 354 -18.60 6.48 11.79
N PRO A 355 -19.67 5.93 12.42
CA PRO A 355 -19.78 4.49 12.52
C PRO A 355 -19.71 3.94 11.09
N LEU A 356 -18.80 3.00 10.85
CA LEU A 356 -18.63 2.31 9.58
C LEU A 356 -19.96 1.68 9.14
N ARG A 357 -20.78 2.46 8.42
CA ARG A 357 -21.76 1.87 7.51
C ARG A 357 -20.95 1.48 6.28
N LEU A 358 -20.48 0.22 6.25
CA LEU A 358 -19.98 -0.38 5.03
C LEU A 358 -21.09 -0.20 3.98
N PRO A 359 -20.79 0.30 2.76
CA PRO A 359 -21.79 0.31 1.71
C PRO A 359 -22.29 -1.12 1.55
N GLU A 360 -23.61 -1.32 1.70
CA GLU A 360 -24.25 -2.60 1.43
C GLU A 360 -23.94 -2.95 -0.04
N TYR A 361 -23.11 -3.94 -0.21
CA TYR A 361 -22.95 -4.58 -1.51
C TYR A 361 -24.22 -5.39 -1.76
N ARG A 362 -25.11 -4.87 -2.61
CA ARG A 362 -26.13 -5.70 -3.25
C ARG A 362 -25.46 -6.49 -4.37
N PRO A 363 -25.69 -7.83 -4.44
CA PRO A 363 -25.06 -8.71 -5.41
C PRO A 363 -25.42 -8.36 -6.85
#